data_3d3d14cead4207decb04a0f18974ced5
#
_entry.id   3d3d14cead4207decb04a0f18974ced5
#
_cell.length_a   1.000
_cell.length_b   1.000
_cell.length_c   1.000
_cell.angle_alpha   90.00
_cell.angle_beta   90.00
_cell.angle_gamma   90.00
#
_symmetry.space_group_name_H-M   'P 1'
#
loop_
_entity.id
_entity.type
_entity.pdbx_description
1 polymer ?
#
loop_
_entity_poly.entity_id
_entity_poly.type
_entity_poly.pdbx_seq_one_letter_code
_entity_poly.pdbx_strand_id
1 'polypeptide(L)'
;MLVDEWVVTLWSILNVREKTIRDYKHLYKRHLQPLIGSIEIDLVTSRDLQVKLLSLPPQTARHTLMVAKTIWREAENYGVAASNPLMKIKTAPIQVTTKKFLTWDEVNSLQWGRYNNQIRFLALHGLRWSEAAALTSSDIKDGSVLVNRSIYGLCKSKSSIRRVPYLGYFEKFPVSYKPLQKCANLHGVTVHSFRRTYAYLLKTQKIHVTTAQKLLGHSDPMMTLKVYTSVLDNEIDEAGDILGNFLKIRG
;
A
#
# COMPACT_ATOMS: atom_id res chain seq x y z
N MET A 1 -25.42 26.53 2.76
CA MET A 1 -25.33 25.15 3.38
C MET A 1 -24.03 25.04 4.15
N LEU A 2 -24.08 24.57 5.40
CA LEU A 2 -22.86 24.32 6.17
C LEU A 2 -22.08 23.11 5.63
N VAL A 3 -20.76 23.12 5.81
CA VAL A 3 -19.92 21.96 5.39
C VAL A 3 -20.35 20.68 6.09
N ASP A 4 -20.69 20.73 7.39
CA ASP A 4 -21.16 19.55 8.15
C ASP A 4 -22.46 18.97 7.57
N GLU A 5 -23.41 19.81 7.17
CA GLU A 5 -24.68 19.38 6.57
C GLU A 5 -24.43 18.67 5.23
N TRP A 6 -23.60 19.26 4.37
CA TRP A 6 -23.21 18.67 3.11
C TRP A 6 -22.51 17.32 3.29
N VAL A 7 -21.55 17.25 4.20
CA VAL A 7 -20.75 16.06 4.44
C VAL A 7 -21.59 14.88 4.94
N VAL A 8 -22.62 15.11 5.74
CA VAL A 8 -23.58 14.07 6.14
C VAL A 8 -24.28 13.46 4.91
N THR A 9 -24.77 14.31 4.01
CA THR A 9 -25.39 13.89 2.75
C THR A 9 -24.38 13.16 1.84
N LEU A 10 -23.18 13.72 1.70
CA LEU A 10 -22.11 13.16 0.88
C LEU A 10 -21.79 11.71 1.24
N TRP A 11 -21.67 11.40 2.54
CA TRP A 11 -21.32 10.03 2.94
C TRP A 11 -22.37 8.99 2.58
N SER A 12 -23.62 9.37 2.35
CA SER A 12 -24.70 8.45 1.94
C SER A 12 -24.74 8.21 0.43
N ILE A 13 -24.23 9.16 -0.36
CA ILE A 13 -24.28 9.09 -1.85
C ILE A 13 -22.94 8.68 -2.49
N LEU A 14 -21.85 8.74 -1.73
CA LEU A 14 -20.51 8.47 -2.26
C LEU A 14 -20.34 6.99 -2.61
N ASN A 15 -20.17 6.69 -3.87
CA ASN A 15 -19.97 5.32 -4.38
C ASN A 15 -18.54 4.82 -4.17
N VAL A 16 -18.18 4.56 -2.93
CA VAL A 16 -16.90 3.96 -2.54
C VAL A 16 -17.11 2.87 -1.49
N ARG A 17 -16.09 2.04 -1.24
CA ARG A 17 -16.19 0.99 -0.22
C ARG A 17 -16.42 1.58 1.18
N GLU A 18 -17.20 0.91 2.01
CA GLU A 18 -17.46 1.31 3.41
C GLU A 18 -16.20 1.64 4.20
N LYS A 19 -15.13 0.85 4.01
CA LYS A 19 -13.84 1.16 4.65
C LYS A 19 -13.32 2.53 4.24
N THR A 20 -13.42 2.91 2.97
CA THR A 20 -12.99 4.23 2.49
C THR A 20 -13.83 5.33 3.12
N ILE A 21 -15.16 5.13 3.23
CA ILE A 21 -16.04 6.07 3.92
C ILE A 21 -15.64 6.23 5.40
N ARG A 22 -15.36 5.13 6.10
CA ARG A 22 -14.89 5.18 7.50
C ARG A 22 -13.58 5.96 7.64
N ASP A 23 -12.62 5.72 6.76
CA ASP A 23 -11.34 6.42 6.75
C ASP A 23 -11.53 7.93 6.46
N TYR A 24 -12.42 8.27 5.51
CA TYR A 24 -12.78 9.66 5.20
C TYR A 24 -13.48 10.36 6.36
N LYS A 25 -14.48 9.72 6.98
CA LYS A 25 -15.17 10.23 8.17
C LYS A 25 -14.19 10.49 9.31
N HIS A 26 -13.23 9.57 9.54
CA HIS A 26 -12.21 9.74 10.58
C HIS A 26 -11.32 10.97 10.31
N LEU A 27 -10.80 11.12 9.09
CA LEU A 27 -9.97 12.27 8.71
C LEU A 27 -10.76 13.59 8.78
N TYR A 28 -11.99 13.59 8.29
CA TYR A 28 -12.88 14.74 8.38
C TYR A 28 -13.09 15.17 9.83
N LYS A 29 -13.61 14.27 10.66
CA LYS A 29 -13.92 14.55 12.07
C LYS A 29 -12.70 15.05 12.85
N ARG A 30 -11.52 14.51 12.58
CA ARG A 30 -10.31 14.83 13.32
C ARG A 30 -9.64 16.13 12.87
N HIS A 31 -9.65 16.41 11.57
CA HIS A 31 -8.79 17.45 11.01
C HIS A 31 -9.52 18.57 10.26
N LEU A 32 -10.72 18.32 9.74
CA LEU A 32 -11.49 19.29 8.94
C LEU A 32 -12.66 19.87 9.71
N GLN A 33 -13.48 19.03 10.31
CA GLN A 33 -14.68 19.44 11.03
C GLN A 33 -14.45 20.56 12.06
N PRO A 34 -13.41 20.50 12.93
CA PRO A 34 -13.17 21.54 13.91
C PRO A 34 -12.82 22.92 13.32
N LEU A 35 -12.47 22.97 12.05
CA LEU A 35 -12.04 24.19 11.38
C LEU A 35 -13.12 24.80 10.49
N ILE A 36 -13.84 23.92 9.77
CA ILE A 36 -14.71 24.36 8.68
C ILE A 36 -16.12 23.78 8.76
N GLY A 37 -16.40 22.87 9.71
CA GLY A 37 -17.69 22.18 9.78
C GLY A 37 -18.88 23.12 9.91
N SER A 38 -18.74 24.18 10.71
CA SER A 38 -19.76 25.19 10.96
C SER A 38 -19.72 26.39 10.00
N ILE A 39 -18.87 26.35 8.97
CA ILE A 39 -18.76 27.41 7.97
C ILE A 39 -19.63 27.05 6.76
N GLU A 40 -20.26 28.03 6.12
CA GLU A 40 -20.91 27.84 4.83
C GLU A 40 -19.89 27.44 3.77
N ILE A 41 -20.24 26.47 2.93
CA ILE A 41 -19.29 25.81 2.02
C ILE A 41 -18.64 26.80 1.03
N ASP A 42 -19.39 27.79 0.57
CA ASP A 42 -18.89 28.83 -0.35
C ASP A 42 -18.04 29.91 0.33
N LEU A 43 -18.06 29.98 1.68
CA LEU A 43 -17.27 30.93 2.45
C LEU A 43 -15.91 30.33 2.89
N VAL A 44 -15.69 29.03 2.74
CA VAL A 44 -14.43 28.40 3.09
C VAL A 44 -13.33 28.80 2.10
N THR A 45 -12.23 29.30 2.64
CA THR A 45 -11.08 29.71 1.83
C THR A 45 -9.95 28.70 1.87
N SER A 46 -9.08 28.74 0.85
CA SER A 46 -7.85 27.91 0.86
C SER A 46 -6.94 28.21 2.05
N ARG A 47 -6.97 29.45 2.59
CA ARG A 47 -6.16 29.85 3.75
C ARG A 47 -6.57 29.10 5.01
N ASP A 48 -7.87 28.87 5.22
CA ASP A 48 -8.39 28.19 6.41
C ASP A 48 -7.81 26.78 6.55
N LEU A 49 -7.60 26.11 5.43
CA LEU A 49 -7.06 24.75 5.41
C LEU A 49 -5.53 24.69 5.28
N GLN A 50 -4.91 25.65 4.58
CA GLN A 50 -3.46 25.60 4.30
C GLN A 50 -2.63 25.59 5.59
N VAL A 51 -2.95 26.45 6.57
CA VAL A 51 -2.23 26.53 7.85
C VAL A 51 -2.33 25.20 8.61
N LYS A 52 -3.54 24.63 8.66
CA LYS A 52 -3.74 23.33 9.33
C LYS A 52 -3.00 22.20 8.64
N LEU A 53 -3.04 22.14 7.33
CA LEU A 53 -2.38 21.08 6.57
C LEU A 53 -0.85 21.11 6.74
N LEU A 54 -0.27 22.33 6.86
CA LEU A 54 1.18 22.48 7.13
C LEU A 54 1.56 22.05 8.55
N SER A 55 0.64 22.07 9.52
CA SER A 55 0.89 21.60 10.89
C SER A 55 0.80 20.08 11.05
N LEU A 56 0.31 19.36 10.03
CA LEU A 56 0.15 17.92 10.08
C LEU A 56 1.38 17.19 9.51
N PRO A 57 1.67 15.95 9.96
CA PRO A 57 2.65 15.10 9.29
C PRO A 57 2.35 15.00 7.79
N PRO A 58 3.33 15.07 6.89
CA PRO A 58 3.12 15.20 5.43
C PRO A 58 2.14 14.18 4.84
N GLN A 59 2.21 12.92 5.25
CA GLN A 59 1.30 11.88 4.77
C GLN A 59 -0.14 12.10 5.25
N THR A 60 -0.32 12.52 6.51
CA THR A 60 -1.64 12.85 7.06
C THR A 60 -2.22 14.07 6.36
N ALA A 61 -1.41 15.13 6.16
CA ALA A 61 -1.80 16.32 5.42
C ALA A 61 -2.29 15.99 4.00
N ARG A 62 -1.55 15.13 3.28
CA ARG A 62 -1.93 14.69 1.94
C ARG A 62 -3.27 13.94 1.91
N HIS A 63 -3.49 13.02 2.85
CA HIS A 63 -4.76 12.29 2.94
C HIS A 63 -5.91 13.20 3.34
N THR A 64 -5.69 14.12 4.29
CA THR A 64 -6.69 15.12 4.70
C THR A 64 -7.08 16.03 3.54
N LEU A 65 -6.09 16.53 2.77
CA LEU A 65 -6.35 17.33 1.58
C LEU A 65 -7.11 16.55 0.51
N MET A 66 -6.81 15.28 0.33
CA MET A 66 -7.55 14.42 -0.61
C MET A 66 -9.04 14.31 -0.20
N VAL A 67 -9.33 14.13 1.09
CA VAL A 67 -10.70 14.10 1.59
C VAL A 67 -11.39 15.45 1.38
N ALA A 68 -10.72 16.55 1.72
CA ALA A 68 -11.24 17.89 1.49
C ALA A 68 -11.56 18.13 0.00
N LYS A 69 -10.62 17.82 -0.90
CA LYS A 69 -10.85 17.94 -2.35
C LYS A 69 -12.00 17.06 -2.85
N THR A 70 -12.21 15.88 -2.26
CA THR A 70 -13.37 15.04 -2.59
C THR A 70 -14.68 15.70 -2.16
N ILE A 71 -14.73 16.30 -0.95
CA ILE A 71 -15.91 17.00 -0.44
C ILE A 71 -16.32 18.13 -1.41
N TRP A 72 -15.37 18.99 -1.81
CA TRP A 72 -15.67 20.12 -2.71
C TRP A 72 -15.95 19.70 -4.14
N ARG A 73 -15.24 18.72 -4.68
CA ARG A 73 -15.52 18.19 -6.01
C ARG A 73 -16.96 17.69 -6.12
N GLU A 74 -17.39 16.93 -5.14
CA GLU A 74 -18.77 16.43 -5.14
C GLU A 74 -19.78 17.56 -4.87
N ALA A 75 -19.42 18.54 -4.03
CA ALA A 75 -20.27 19.71 -3.82
C ALA A 75 -20.47 20.53 -5.10
N GLU A 76 -19.44 20.72 -5.92
CA GLU A 76 -19.55 21.31 -7.25
C GLU A 76 -20.44 20.47 -8.18
N ASN A 77 -20.20 19.14 -8.22
CA ASN A 77 -20.97 18.22 -9.06
C ASN A 77 -22.48 18.22 -8.74
N TYR A 78 -22.83 18.43 -7.48
CA TYR A 78 -24.23 18.48 -7.02
C TYR A 78 -24.79 19.90 -6.91
N GLY A 79 -24.05 20.93 -7.34
CA GLY A 79 -24.49 22.33 -7.30
C GLY A 79 -24.62 22.92 -5.88
N VAL A 80 -23.95 22.31 -4.89
CA VAL A 80 -23.93 22.74 -3.50
C VAL A 80 -22.88 23.82 -3.24
N ALA A 81 -21.79 23.79 -4.00
CA ALA A 81 -20.74 24.80 -3.98
C ALA A 81 -20.54 25.38 -5.38
N ALA A 82 -20.33 26.70 -5.44
CA ALA A 82 -20.09 27.41 -6.70
C ALA A 82 -18.70 27.12 -7.29
N SER A 83 -17.70 26.86 -6.45
CA SER A 83 -16.33 26.57 -6.87
C SER A 83 -15.54 25.81 -5.80
N ASN A 84 -14.44 25.18 -6.22
CA ASN A 84 -13.53 24.47 -5.33
C ASN A 84 -12.31 25.34 -4.98
N PRO A 85 -12.23 25.94 -3.79
CA PRO A 85 -11.13 26.81 -3.38
C PRO A 85 -9.83 26.04 -3.14
N LEU A 86 -9.87 24.69 -3.07
CA LEU A 86 -8.77 23.86 -2.61
C LEU A 86 -7.82 23.39 -3.71
N MET A 87 -8.09 23.74 -4.97
CA MET A 87 -7.31 23.27 -6.14
C MET A 87 -5.82 23.65 -6.04
N LYS A 88 -5.52 24.83 -5.52
CA LYS A 88 -4.15 25.37 -5.44
C LYS A 88 -3.41 25.01 -4.15
N ILE A 89 -4.06 24.33 -3.18
CA ILE A 89 -3.43 23.97 -1.92
C ILE A 89 -2.35 22.91 -2.16
N LYS A 90 -1.18 23.16 -1.54
CA LYS A 90 -0.03 22.25 -1.55
C LYS A 90 0.24 21.73 -0.15
N THR A 91 0.65 20.48 -0.04
CA THR A 91 1.17 19.88 1.19
C THR A 91 2.70 19.83 1.14
N ALA A 92 3.32 19.73 2.29
CA ALA A 92 4.76 19.49 2.36
C ALA A 92 5.14 18.23 1.58
N PRO A 93 6.30 18.21 0.91
CA PRO A 93 6.77 17.04 0.18
C PRO A 93 6.96 15.86 1.14
N ILE A 94 6.58 14.67 0.69
CA ILE A 94 6.82 13.45 1.44
C ILE A 94 8.24 13.00 1.14
N GLN A 95 9.09 12.97 2.15
CA GLN A 95 10.40 12.35 2.03
C GLN A 95 10.22 10.85 1.79
N VAL A 96 10.70 10.38 0.66
CA VAL A 96 10.70 8.94 0.33
C VAL A 96 11.84 8.30 1.11
N THR A 97 11.52 7.75 2.27
CA THR A 97 12.46 6.88 2.99
C THR A 97 12.44 5.49 2.39
N THR A 98 13.60 4.94 2.09
CA THR A 98 13.74 3.51 1.76
C THR A 98 13.28 2.69 2.96
N LYS A 99 12.16 2.01 2.81
CA LYS A 99 11.62 1.19 3.90
C LYS A 99 12.47 -0.07 4.01
N LYS A 100 13.00 -0.32 5.20
CA LYS A 100 13.77 -1.51 5.52
C LYS A 100 12.98 -2.78 5.19
N PHE A 101 13.65 -3.75 4.62
CA PHE A 101 13.19 -5.14 4.48
C PHE A 101 14.36 -6.06 4.86
N LEU A 102 14.09 -7.34 5.03
CA LEU A 102 15.07 -8.37 5.33
C LEU A 102 15.26 -9.26 4.10
N THR A 103 16.47 -9.76 3.88
CA THR A 103 16.72 -10.82 2.91
C THR A 103 16.08 -12.13 3.38
N TRP A 104 16.01 -13.13 2.50
CA TRP A 104 15.50 -14.45 2.90
C TRP A 104 16.35 -15.08 4.02
N ASP A 105 17.67 -14.97 3.93
CA ASP A 105 18.59 -15.53 4.93
C ASP A 105 18.42 -14.87 6.28
N GLU A 106 18.25 -13.55 6.33
CA GLU A 106 17.92 -12.82 7.55
C GLU A 106 16.56 -13.25 8.12
N VAL A 107 15.52 -13.40 7.29
CA VAL A 107 14.20 -13.88 7.73
C VAL A 107 14.32 -15.28 8.33
N ASN A 108 15.12 -16.16 7.71
CA ASN A 108 15.25 -17.55 8.12
C ASN A 108 16.09 -17.72 9.38
N SER A 109 17.10 -16.86 9.59
CA SER A 109 17.98 -16.90 10.78
C SER A 109 17.35 -16.31 12.05
N LEU A 110 16.39 -15.38 11.89
CA LEU A 110 15.73 -14.72 13.01
C LEU A 110 14.66 -15.59 13.66
N GLN A 111 14.45 -15.39 14.95
CA GLN A 111 13.42 -16.05 15.73
C GLN A 111 12.14 -15.20 15.79
N TRP A 112 11.05 -15.71 15.24
CA TRP A 112 9.75 -15.03 15.18
C TRP A 112 8.75 -15.57 16.21
N GLY A 113 9.21 -16.39 17.16
CA GLY A 113 8.37 -17.05 18.14
C GLY A 113 7.28 -17.89 17.47
N ARG A 114 6.07 -17.79 17.97
CA ARG A 114 4.92 -18.53 17.41
C ARG A 114 4.52 -18.13 15.97
N TYR A 115 5.15 -17.12 15.38
CA TYR A 115 4.83 -16.63 14.03
C TYR A 115 5.88 -17.01 12.98
N ASN A 116 6.78 -17.95 13.31
CA ASN A 116 7.84 -18.38 12.39
C ASN A 116 7.29 -18.79 11.00
N ASN A 117 6.27 -19.64 10.98
CA ASN A 117 5.71 -20.14 9.70
C ASN A 117 4.97 -19.05 8.94
N GLN A 118 4.14 -18.22 9.61
CA GLN A 118 3.41 -17.14 8.95
C GLN A 118 4.36 -16.10 8.33
N ILE A 119 5.44 -15.77 9.01
CA ILE A 119 6.41 -14.79 8.51
C ILE A 119 7.20 -15.36 7.34
N ARG A 120 7.69 -16.59 7.42
CA ARG A 120 8.34 -17.28 6.31
C ARG A 120 7.41 -17.43 5.11
N PHE A 121 6.15 -17.79 5.37
CA PHE A 121 5.14 -17.85 4.32
C PHE A 121 4.98 -16.50 3.59
N LEU A 122 4.84 -15.38 4.32
CA LEU A 122 4.74 -14.07 3.72
C LEU A 122 5.99 -13.68 2.91
N ALA A 123 7.18 -14.03 3.41
CA ALA A 123 8.45 -13.72 2.77
C ALA A 123 8.70 -14.54 1.49
N LEU A 124 8.15 -15.75 1.39
CA LEU A 124 8.31 -16.64 0.23
C LEU A 124 7.18 -16.55 -0.81
N HIS A 125 6.04 -15.96 -0.45
CA HIS A 125 4.88 -15.92 -1.36
C HIS A 125 4.45 -14.48 -1.69
N GLY A 126 4.96 -13.49 -0.98
CA GLY A 126 4.71 -12.08 -1.26
C GLY A 126 3.26 -11.62 -1.12
N LEU A 127 2.42 -12.36 -0.42
CA LEU A 127 1.01 -12.00 -0.20
C LEU A 127 0.90 -10.79 0.73
N ARG A 128 -0.18 -10.00 0.54
CA ARG A 128 -0.57 -9.04 1.57
C ARG A 128 -1.08 -9.81 2.79
N TRP A 129 -0.85 -9.31 4.00
CA TRP A 129 -1.37 -9.98 5.21
C TRP A 129 -2.87 -10.29 5.09
N SER A 130 -3.68 -9.35 4.60
CA SER A 130 -5.11 -9.56 4.46
C SER A 130 -5.51 -10.62 3.44
N GLU A 131 -4.67 -10.91 2.46
CA GLU A 131 -4.81 -12.02 1.52
C GLU A 131 -4.44 -13.32 2.21
N ALA A 132 -3.27 -13.38 2.86
CA ALA A 132 -2.80 -14.55 3.58
C ALA A 132 -3.73 -14.96 4.73
N ALA A 133 -4.27 -13.98 5.47
CA ALA A 133 -5.21 -14.23 6.58
C ALA A 133 -6.59 -14.76 6.12
N ALA A 134 -6.91 -14.62 4.83
CA ALA A 134 -8.14 -15.19 4.24
C ALA A 134 -7.95 -16.60 3.65
N LEU A 135 -6.70 -17.11 3.60
CA LEU A 135 -6.41 -18.43 3.06
C LEU A 135 -6.86 -19.56 4.00
N THR A 136 -7.23 -20.63 3.35
CA THR A 136 -7.47 -21.94 3.96
C THR A 136 -6.62 -22.98 3.25
N SER A 137 -6.50 -24.19 3.80
CA SER A 137 -5.77 -25.29 3.16
C SER A 137 -6.32 -25.63 1.77
N SER A 138 -7.62 -25.40 1.54
CA SER A 138 -8.24 -25.65 0.24
C SER A 138 -7.79 -24.70 -0.87
N ASP A 139 -7.17 -23.57 -0.52
CA ASP A 139 -6.60 -22.62 -1.48
C ASP A 139 -5.20 -23.04 -1.96
N ILE A 140 -4.63 -24.09 -1.35
CA ILE A 140 -3.31 -24.62 -1.70
C ILE A 140 -3.52 -25.95 -2.40
N LYS A 141 -3.36 -25.97 -3.72
CA LYS A 141 -3.54 -27.15 -4.56
C LYS A 141 -2.51 -27.14 -5.70
N ASP A 142 -2.13 -28.33 -6.13
CA ASP A 142 -1.26 -28.54 -7.30
C ASP A 142 0.03 -27.67 -7.27
N GLY A 143 0.67 -27.62 -6.08
CA GLY A 143 1.90 -26.84 -5.90
C GLY A 143 1.71 -25.32 -6.01
N SER A 144 0.49 -24.81 -5.86
CA SER A 144 0.21 -23.38 -5.96
C SER A 144 -0.79 -22.88 -4.90
N VAL A 145 -0.69 -21.60 -4.56
CA VAL A 145 -1.63 -20.86 -3.72
C VAL A 145 -2.54 -20.01 -4.59
N LEU A 146 -3.85 -20.22 -4.52
CA LEU A 146 -4.82 -19.36 -5.19
C LEU A 146 -5.17 -18.16 -4.32
N VAL A 147 -4.83 -16.96 -4.78
CA VAL A 147 -5.19 -15.69 -4.13
C VAL A 147 -6.32 -15.04 -4.91
N ASN A 148 -7.54 -15.08 -4.38
CA ASN A 148 -8.74 -14.50 -5.02
C ASN A 148 -9.55 -13.61 -4.07
N ARG A 149 -9.20 -13.58 -2.78
CA ARG A 149 -9.90 -12.81 -1.75
C ARG A 149 -8.95 -12.29 -0.67
N SER A 150 -9.50 -11.45 0.17
CA SER A 150 -8.88 -10.99 1.42
C SER A 150 -9.92 -11.06 2.55
N ILE A 151 -9.51 -10.84 3.79
CA ILE A 151 -10.46 -10.73 4.92
C ILE A 151 -11.48 -9.59 4.76
N TYR A 152 -11.29 -8.71 3.78
CA TYR A 152 -12.21 -7.61 3.45
C TYR A 152 -13.11 -7.90 2.23
N GLY A 153 -13.19 -9.17 1.81
CA GLY A 153 -13.95 -9.62 0.65
C GLY A 153 -13.10 -9.91 -0.58
N LEU A 154 -13.75 -10.02 -1.72
CA LEU A 154 -13.10 -10.33 -3.01
C LEU A 154 -12.03 -9.31 -3.39
N CYS A 155 -11.07 -9.74 -4.19
CA CYS A 155 -10.01 -8.87 -4.69
C CYS A 155 -10.57 -7.67 -5.46
N LYS A 156 -9.94 -6.49 -5.31
CA LYS A 156 -10.41 -5.24 -5.91
C LYS A 156 -10.21 -5.17 -7.43
N SER A 157 -9.22 -5.86 -7.94
CA SER A 157 -8.85 -5.83 -9.36
C SER A 157 -8.59 -7.24 -9.87
N LYS A 158 -8.76 -7.44 -11.18
CA LYS A 158 -8.42 -8.70 -11.86
C LYS A 158 -6.94 -9.08 -11.64
N SER A 159 -6.03 -8.11 -11.62
CA SER A 159 -4.60 -8.33 -11.36
C SER A 159 -4.30 -8.86 -9.96
N SER A 160 -5.19 -8.65 -9.00
CA SER A 160 -5.04 -9.19 -7.64
C SER A 160 -5.41 -10.68 -7.54
N ILE A 161 -6.20 -11.20 -8.49
CA ILE A 161 -6.51 -12.64 -8.59
C ILE A 161 -5.34 -13.31 -9.29
N ARG A 162 -4.67 -14.21 -8.58
CA ARG A 162 -3.45 -14.84 -9.08
C ARG A 162 -3.17 -16.18 -8.42
N ARG A 163 -2.34 -16.98 -9.09
CA ARG A 163 -1.68 -18.15 -8.49
C ARG A 163 -0.22 -17.80 -8.20
N VAL A 164 0.25 -18.24 -7.04
CA VAL A 164 1.63 -18.09 -6.60
C VAL A 164 2.17 -19.49 -6.32
N PRO A 165 3.38 -19.86 -6.75
CA PRO A 165 3.97 -21.15 -6.39
C PRO A 165 3.97 -21.36 -4.88
N TYR A 166 3.58 -22.55 -4.43
CA TYR A 166 3.61 -22.89 -3.01
C TYR A 166 4.99 -23.38 -2.60
N LEU A 167 5.61 -22.68 -1.68
CA LEU A 167 6.98 -22.94 -1.18
C LEU A 167 7.01 -23.35 0.31
N GLY A 168 5.88 -23.86 0.80
CA GLY A 168 5.79 -24.34 2.19
C GLY A 168 5.37 -23.29 3.22
N TYR A 169 5.48 -23.63 4.49
CA TYR A 169 5.25 -22.80 5.67
C TYR A 169 3.82 -22.27 5.87
N PHE A 170 2.81 -22.84 5.19
CA PHE A 170 1.44 -22.40 5.42
C PHE A 170 0.98 -22.80 6.82
N GLU A 171 0.55 -21.82 7.58
CA GLU A 171 -0.11 -21.95 8.85
C GLU A 171 -1.20 -20.90 8.95
N LYS A 172 -2.29 -21.21 9.65
CA LYS A 172 -3.41 -20.28 9.81
C LYS A 172 -2.93 -18.96 10.44
N PHE A 173 -3.29 -17.87 9.80
CA PHE A 173 -2.93 -16.53 10.25
C PHE A 173 -3.82 -16.08 11.41
N PRO A 174 -3.29 -15.23 12.32
CA PRO A 174 -4.11 -14.62 13.36
C PRO A 174 -5.18 -13.72 12.75
N VAL A 175 -6.35 -13.67 13.37
CA VAL A 175 -7.48 -12.82 12.97
C VAL A 175 -7.11 -11.35 12.99
N SER A 176 -6.21 -10.94 13.86
CA SER A 176 -5.74 -9.57 13.99
C SER A 176 -4.34 -9.39 13.41
N TYR A 177 -4.16 -8.29 12.68
CA TYR A 177 -2.87 -7.84 12.16
C TYR A 177 -1.87 -7.44 13.25
N LYS A 178 -2.38 -6.86 14.36
CA LYS A 178 -1.56 -6.20 15.38
C LYS A 178 -0.48 -7.10 16.03
N PRO A 179 -0.76 -8.36 16.44
CA PRO A 179 0.25 -9.19 17.04
C PRO A 179 1.41 -9.52 16.10
N LEU A 180 1.11 -9.80 14.83
CA LEU A 180 2.12 -10.07 13.81
C LEU A 180 2.98 -8.83 13.53
N GLN A 181 2.34 -7.65 13.47
CA GLN A 181 3.04 -6.37 13.30
C GLN A 181 3.95 -6.06 14.51
N LYS A 182 3.48 -6.35 15.74
CA LYS A 182 4.31 -6.18 16.95
C LYS A 182 5.56 -7.07 16.89
N CYS A 183 5.41 -8.32 16.45
CA CYS A 183 6.52 -9.24 16.25
C CYS A 183 7.51 -8.71 15.20
N ALA A 184 7.04 -8.27 14.05
CA ALA A 184 7.88 -7.70 12.98
C ALA A 184 8.64 -6.44 13.45
N ASN A 185 7.99 -5.59 14.24
CA ASN A 185 8.58 -4.36 14.77
C ASN A 185 9.79 -4.63 15.71
N LEU A 186 9.83 -5.75 16.40
CA LEU A 186 10.98 -6.14 17.24
C LEU A 186 12.27 -6.27 16.41
N HIS A 187 12.15 -6.57 15.13
CA HIS A 187 13.27 -6.69 14.19
C HIS A 187 13.38 -5.47 13.25
N GLY A 188 12.74 -4.36 13.60
CA GLY A 188 12.83 -3.08 12.85
C GLY A 188 12.15 -3.10 11.47
N VAL A 189 11.24 -4.05 11.24
CA VAL A 189 10.50 -4.18 9.96
C VAL A 189 8.99 -4.19 10.18
N THR A 190 8.23 -4.09 9.10
CA THR A 190 6.77 -4.21 9.11
C THR A 190 6.34 -5.53 8.46
N VAL A 191 5.12 -5.98 8.72
CA VAL A 191 4.57 -7.16 8.03
C VAL A 191 4.58 -6.98 6.50
N HIS A 192 4.40 -5.75 6.00
CA HIS A 192 4.50 -5.48 4.56
C HIS A 192 5.94 -5.57 4.02
N SER A 193 6.94 -5.51 4.89
CA SER A 193 8.35 -5.68 4.49
C SER A 193 8.64 -7.08 3.96
N PHE A 194 7.95 -8.12 4.44
CA PHE A 194 8.12 -9.49 3.93
C PHE A 194 7.68 -9.64 2.46
N ARG A 195 6.71 -8.87 2.02
CA ARG A 195 6.39 -8.81 0.59
C ARG A 195 7.50 -8.12 -0.24
N ARG A 196 8.29 -7.24 0.36
CA ARG A 196 9.48 -6.67 -0.28
C ARG A 196 10.62 -7.68 -0.30
N THR A 197 10.78 -8.48 0.76
CA THR A 197 11.68 -9.64 0.76
C THR A 197 11.39 -10.55 -0.42
N TYR A 198 10.13 -10.89 -0.67
CA TYR A 198 9.75 -11.69 -1.84
C TYR A 198 10.09 -11.00 -3.16
N ALA A 199 9.79 -9.72 -3.30
CA ALA A 199 10.12 -8.97 -4.51
C ALA A 199 11.64 -8.90 -4.73
N TYR A 200 12.43 -8.74 -3.68
CA TYR A 200 13.88 -8.80 -3.73
C TYR A 200 14.38 -10.21 -4.13
N LEU A 201 13.80 -11.27 -3.54
CA LEU A 201 14.12 -12.64 -3.90
C LEU A 201 13.85 -12.92 -5.38
N LEU A 202 12.69 -12.49 -5.90
CA LEU A 202 12.39 -12.62 -7.34
C LEU A 202 13.41 -11.90 -8.21
N LYS A 203 13.89 -10.72 -7.79
CA LYS A 203 14.92 -9.97 -8.50
C LYS A 203 16.25 -10.71 -8.48
N THR A 204 16.76 -11.15 -7.33
CA THR A 204 18.05 -11.85 -7.20
C THR A 204 18.05 -13.17 -7.96
N GLN A 205 16.89 -13.82 -8.10
CA GLN A 205 16.72 -15.00 -8.94
C GLN A 205 16.47 -14.66 -10.42
N LYS A 206 16.70 -13.41 -10.84
CA LYS A 206 16.58 -12.92 -12.22
C LYS A 206 15.21 -13.19 -12.86
N ILE A 207 14.15 -13.28 -12.04
CA ILE A 207 12.77 -13.42 -12.53
C ILE A 207 12.37 -12.13 -13.23
N HIS A 208 11.84 -12.25 -14.45
CA HIS A 208 11.47 -11.10 -15.26
C HIS A 208 10.43 -10.22 -14.53
N VAL A 209 10.58 -8.90 -14.63
CA VAL A 209 9.76 -7.92 -13.89
C VAL A 209 8.25 -8.08 -14.14
N THR A 210 7.83 -8.47 -15.35
CA THR A 210 6.42 -8.71 -15.66
C THR A 210 5.86 -9.95 -14.96
N THR A 211 6.68 -10.99 -14.79
CA THR A 211 6.32 -12.19 -14.01
C THR A 211 6.23 -11.84 -12.53
N ALA A 212 7.20 -11.11 -12.02
CA ALA A 212 7.17 -10.63 -10.63
C ALA A 212 5.94 -9.73 -10.34
N GLN A 213 5.57 -8.86 -11.29
CA GLN A 213 4.35 -8.06 -11.20
C GLN A 213 3.10 -8.94 -11.05
N LYS A 214 2.98 -9.99 -11.87
CA LYS A 214 1.87 -10.95 -11.79
C LYS A 214 1.85 -11.69 -10.46
N LEU A 215 2.99 -12.22 -10.02
CA LEU A 215 3.13 -12.93 -8.74
C LEU A 215 2.79 -12.02 -7.54
N LEU A 216 3.22 -10.77 -7.57
CA LEU A 216 2.88 -9.78 -6.55
C LEU A 216 1.42 -9.28 -6.66
N GLY A 217 0.78 -9.37 -7.82
CA GLY A 217 -0.56 -8.82 -8.06
C GLY A 217 -0.58 -7.29 -7.94
N HIS A 218 0.39 -6.61 -8.57
CA HIS A 218 0.40 -5.17 -8.70
C HIS A 218 -0.38 -4.76 -9.95
N SER A 219 -1.35 -3.87 -9.78
CA SER A 219 -2.10 -3.28 -10.91
C SER A 219 -1.27 -2.27 -11.68
N ASP A 220 -0.35 -1.59 -11.00
CA ASP A 220 0.58 -0.62 -11.58
C ASP A 220 1.99 -1.26 -11.69
N PRO A 221 2.55 -1.40 -12.90
CA PRO A 221 3.90 -1.89 -13.12
C PRO A 221 4.97 -1.10 -12.38
N MET A 222 4.78 0.21 -12.23
CA MET A 222 5.70 1.10 -11.53
C MET A 222 5.91 0.70 -10.06
N MET A 223 4.95 0.04 -9.43
CA MET A 223 5.10 -0.46 -8.06
C MET A 223 6.15 -1.59 -7.98
N THR A 224 6.18 -2.48 -8.97
CA THR A 224 7.19 -3.53 -9.05
C THR A 224 8.53 -2.96 -9.48
N LEU A 225 8.54 -2.10 -10.49
CA LEU A 225 9.75 -1.48 -11.02
C LEU A 225 10.51 -0.72 -9.92
N LYS A 226 9.84 0.06 -9.07
CA LYS A 226 10.47 0.76 -7.94
C LYS A 226 11.19 -0.16 -6.96
N VAL A 227 10.72 -1.38 -6.76
CA VAL A 227 11.42 -2.36 -5.91
C VAL A 227 12.61 -2.97 -6.67
N TYR A 228 12.46 -3.20 -7.96
CA TYR A 228 13.52 -3.74 -8.81
C TYR A 228 14.65 -2.73 -9.07
N THR A 229 14.34 -1.46 -9.22
CA THR A 229 15.34 -0.40 -9.50
C THR A 229 16.06 0.11 -8.25
N SER A 230 15.50 -0.07 -7.04
CA SER A 230 16.15 0.37 -5.79
C SER A 230 17.42 -0.42 -5.40
N VAL A 231 17.89 -1.33 -6.22
CA VAL A 231 19.05 -2.22 -5.95
C VAL A 231 20.12 -2.12 -7.09
N LEU A 232 20.05 -1.08 -7.92
CA LEU A 232 20.80 -1.00 -9.18
C LEU A 232 22.31 -0.74 -9.05
N ASP A 233 22.84 -0.37 -7.90
CA ASP A 233 24.24 0.06 -7.79
C ASP A 233 25.25 -1.07 -8.11
N ASN A 234 24.93 -2.32 -7.78
CA ASN A 234 25.80 -3.46 -8.10
C ASN A 234 25.56 -4.06 -9.52
N GLU A 235 24.46 -3.72 -10.20
CA GLU A 235 24.11 -4.31 -11.48
C GLU A 235 24.82 -3.65 -12.67
N ILE A 236 25.32 -2.43 -12.51
CA ILE A 236 26.09 -1.73 -13.53
C ILE A 236 27.44 -2.43 -13.71
N ASP A 237 28.08 -2.81 -12.62
CA ASP A 237 29.36 -3.52 -12.65
C ASP A 237 29.19 -4.92 -13.24
N GLU A 238 28.14 -5.67 -12.82
CA GLU A 238 27.82 -6.97 -13.39
C GLU A 238 27.51 -6.89 -14.91
N ALA A 239 26.79 -5.85 -15.35
CA ALA A 239 26.50 -5.64 -16.77
C ALA A 239 27.79 -5.35 -17.56
N GLY A 240 28.72 -4.58 -16.98
CA GLY A 240 30.05 -4.34 -17.54
C GLY A 240 30.84 -5.63 -17.74
N ASP A 241 30.83 -6.49 -16.73
CA ASP A 241 31.52 -7.80 -16.79
C ASP A 241 30.90 -8.74 -17.83
N ILE A 242 29.57 -8.82 -17.89
CA ILE A 242 28.83 -9.63 -18.86
C ILE A 242 29.16 -9.18 -20.30
N LEU A 243 29.09 -7.87 -20.56
CA LEU A 243 29.41 -7.31 -21.87
C LEU A 243 30.87 -7.46 -22.22
N GLY A 244 31.78 -7.29 -21.26
CA GLY A 244 33.21 -7.49 -21.43
C GLY A 244 33.56 -8.95 -21.78
N ASN A 245 32.93 -9.91 -21.13
CA ASN A 245 33.10 -11.33 -21.42
C ASN A 245 32.51 -11.71 -22.78
N PHE A 246 31.35 -11.15 -23.16
CA PHE A 246 30.78 -11.34 -24.48
C PHE A 246 31.70 -10.88 -25.62
N LEU A 247 32.40 -9.76 -25.44
CA LEU A 247 33.36 -9.25 -26.41
C LEU A 247 34.62 -10.10 -26.50
N LYS A 248 35.12 -10.65 -25.38
CA LYS A 248 36.30 -11.55 -25.35
C LYS A 248 36.08 -12.90 -26.04
N ILE A 249 34.84 -13.37 -26.14
CA ILE A 249 34.49 -14.64 -26.79
C ILE A 249 34.41 -14.47 -28.31
N ARG A 250 34.34 -13.24 -28.83
CA ARG A 250 34.21 -12.94 -30.27
C ARG A 250 35.47 -12.35 -30.90
N GLY A 251 36.55 -12.16 -30.17
CA GLY A 251 37.89 -11.78 -30.64
C GLY A 251 38.83 -12.94 -30.53
#